data_1042330775349e991d4cf80f7424f65b
#
_entry.id   1042330775349e991d4cf80f7424f65b
#
_cell.length_a   1.000
_cell.length_b   1.000
_cell.length_c   1.000
_cell.angle_alpha   90.00
_cell.angle_beta   90.00
_cell.angle_gamma   90.00
#
_symmetry.space_group_name_H-M   'P 1'
#
loop_
_entity.id
_entity.type
_entity.pdbx_description
1 polymer ?
#
loop_
_entity_poly.entity_id
_entity_poly.type
_entity_poly.pdbx_seq_one_letter_code
_entity_poly.pdbx_strand_id
1 'polypeptide(L)'
;MSLTEKLKTLKNWVFPFDIASKQAQIQKYEEEINKQDFWDDNERAQKILQQNSDLKNIISEYEELNSNLEDIEVLIELGLEEEDESIERDIEKSIKTLEDKIDEVKIKTLLNGKYDVNNAVLSINAGTGGLDAQDCAQMILRMYLRWADQNNFKVKTLDMISDPEAGIKSVTLLIQGTNAYGYLKSEKGVHRIVRISPFDASGKRHTSFVSVD
;
A
#
# COMPACT_ATOMS: atom_id res chain seq x y z
N MET A 1 14.74 -13.03 20.40
CA MET A 1 13.91 -11.97 21.00
C MET A 1 12.69 -12.66 21.57
N SER A 2 12.41 -12.53 22.86
CA SER A 2 11.25 -13.19 23.48
C SER A 2 9.93 -12.65 22.91
N LEU A 3 8.86 -13.44 22.97
CA LEU A 3 7.51 -13.01 22.51
C LEU A 3 7.09 -11.71 23.20
N THR A 4 7.39 -11.57 24.48
CA THR A 4 7.10 -10.38 25.29
C THR A 4 7.90 -9.14 24.83
N GLU A 5 9.15 -9.30 24.36
CA GLU A 5 9.94 -8.18 23.82
C GLU A 5 9.41 -7.72 22.46
N LYS A 6 9.00 -8.67 21.59
CA LYS A 6 8.35 -8.35 20.32
C LYS A 6 7.07 -7.56 20.54
N LEU A 7 6.21 -8.01 21.43
CA LEU A 7 4.96 -7.32 21.76
C LEU A 7 5.18 -5.91 22.29
N LYS A 8 6.18 -5.72 23.17
CA LYS A 8 6.54 -4.40 23.71
C LYS A 8 7.03 -3.46 22.60
N THR A 9 7.75 -3.99 21.63
CA THR A 9 8.18 -3.22 20.45
C THR A 9 6.98 -2.80 19.60
N LEU A 10 6.03 -3.70 19.37
CA LEU A 10 4.80 -3.41 18.61
C LEU A 10 3.93 -2.35 19.31
N LYS A 11 3.78 -2.43 20.62
CA LYS A 11 3.10 -1.38 21.40
C LYS A 11 3.68 0.00 21.17
N ASN A 12 5.01 0.14 21.19
CA ASN A 12 5.67 1.41 20.96
C ASN A 12 5.41 1.98 19.55
N TRP A 13 5.07 1.14 18.58
CA TRP A 13 4.73 1.57 17.21
C TRP A 13 3.26 1.97 17.05
N VAL A 14 2.36 1.39 17.83
CA VAL A 14 0.93 1.71 17.81
C VAL A 14 0.64 3.04 18.55
N PHE A 15 1.45 3.40 19.54
CA PHE A 15 1.25 4.58 20.40
C PHE A 15 1.40 5.98 19.75
N PRO A 16 2.18 6.22 18.65
CA PRO A 16 2.37 7.57 18.11
C PRO A 16 1.22 8.10 17.22
N PHE A 17 0.12 7.38 17.10
CA PHE A 17 -1.06 7.91 16.42
C PHE A 17 -1.73 8.95 17.32
N ASP A 18 -1.69 10.22 16.92
CA ASP A 18 -2.37 11.32 17.63
C ASP A 18 -3.91 11.19 17.50
N ILE A 19 -4.45 10.17 18.16
CA ILE A 19 -5.87 9.81 18.11
C ILE A 19 -6.74 10.91 18.73
N ALA A 20 -6.28 11.52 19.81
CA ALA A 20 -7.05 12.57 20.50
C ALA A 20 -7.29 13.78 19.59
N SER A 21 -6.27 14.21 18.85
CA SER A 21 -6.39 15.30 17.86
C SER A 21 -7.33 14.93 16.72
N LYS A 22 -7.26 13.69 16.21
CA LYS A 22 -8.13 13.19 15.14
C LYS A 22 -9.59 13.10 15.59
N GLN A 23 -9.85 12.63 16.80
CA GLN A 23 -11.20 12.61 17.39
C GLN A 23 -11.77 14.01 17.55
N ALA A 24 -10.98 14.97 18.03
CA ALA A 24 -11.40 16.37 18.12
C ALA A 24 -11.71 16.97 16.74
N GLN A 25 -11.00 16.53 15.70
CA GLN A 25 -11.24 17.00 14.34
C GLN A 25 -12.51 16.39 13.74
N ILE A 26 -12.80 15.12 14.02
CA ILE A 26 -14.07 14.46 13.65
C ILE A 26 -15.25 15.21 14.29
N GLN A 27 -15.18 15.53 15.57
CA GLN A 27 -16.24 16.29 16.25
C GLN A 27 -16.51 17.61 15.56
N LYS A 28 -15.47 18.35 15.17
CA LYS A 28 -15.63 19.61 14.43
C LYS A 28 -16.30 19.42 13.07
N TYR A 29 -15.93 18.37 12.33
CA TYR A 29 -16.57 18.05 11.06
C TYR A 29 -18.03 17.62 11.26
N GLU A 30 -18.35 16.85 12.28
CA GLU A 30 -19.73 16.46 12.60
C GLU A 30 -20.58 17.67 13.02
N GLU A 31 -20.04 18.62 13.78
CA GLU A 31 -20.71 19.88 14.09
C GLU A 31 -20.96 20.72 12.82
N GLU A 32 -20.01 20.69 11.86
CA GLU A 32 -20.17 21.42 10.59
C GLU A 32 -21.19 20.74 9.67
N ILE A 33 -21.20 19.41 9.60
CA ILE A 33 -22.17 18.61 8.83
C ILE A 33 -23.61 18.82 9.34
N ASN A 34 -23.80 19.06 10.63
CA ASN A 34 -25.12 19.27 11.24
C ASN A 34 -25.68 20.70 11.06
N LYS A 35 -24.94 21.63 10.45
CA LYS A 35 -25.44 23.00 10.18
C LYS A 35 -26.45 22.99 9.03
N GLN A 36 -27.46 23.85 9.11
CA GLN A 36 -28.52 23.95 8.10
C GLN A 36 -28.02 24.37 6.73
N ASP A 37 -26.93 25.14 6.65
CA ASP A 37 -26.30 25.68 5.45
C ASP A 37 -25.19 24.75 4.89
N PHE A 38 -25.00 23.57 5.47
CA PHE A 38 -23.93 22.64 5.07
C PHE A 38 -24.02 22.22 3.59
N TRP A 39 -25.23 22.05 3.07
CA TRP A 39 -25.48 21.57 1.71
C TRP A 39 -25.54 22.66 0.65
N ASP A 40 -25.41 23.94 1.03
CA ASP A 40 -25.45 25.06 0.09
C ASP A 40 -24.25 25.07 -0.85
N ASP A 41 -23.11 24.49 -0.41
CA ASP A 41 -21.91 24.28 -1.22
C ASP A 41 -21.59 22.77 -1.32
N ASN A 42 -22.04 22.16 -2.40
CA ASN A 42 -21.86 20.73 -2.62
C ASN A 42 -20.40 20.29 -2.71
N GLU A 43 -19.50 21.11 -3.29
CA GLU A 43 -18.08 20.74 -3.39
C GLU A 43 -17.39 20.72 -2.02
N ARG A 44 -17.69 21.75 -1.22
CA ARG A 44 -17.21 21.83 0.17
C ARG A 44 -17.77 20.70 1.01
N ALA A 45 -19.07 20.41 0.91
CA ALA A 45 -19.74 19.35 1.65
C ALA A 45 -19.12 17.98 1.34
N GLN A 46 -18.93 17.64 0.07
CA GLN A 46 -18.29 16.39 -0.33
C GLN A 46 -16.86 16.26 0.23
N LYS A 47 -16.09 17.34 0.21
CA LYS A 47 -14.72 17.35 0.73
C LYS A 47 -14.69 17.12 2.24
N ILE A 48 -15.58 17.75 3.01
CA ILE A 48 -15.68 17.57 4.46
C ILE A 48 -16.13 16.15 4.80
N LEU A 49 -17.13 15.60 4.10
CA LEU A 49 -17.58 14.23 4.28
C LEU A 49 -16.47 13.22 4.00
N GLN A 50 -15.71 13.43 2.93
CA GLN A 50 -14.57 12.57 2.60
C GLN A 50 -13.51 12.62 3.71
N GLN A 51 -13.11 13.82 4.14
CA GLN A 51 -12.13 14.01 5.21
C GLN A 51 -12.59 13.38 6.54
N ASN A 52 -13.88 13.53 6.87
CA ASN A 52 -14.45 12.91 8.07
C ASN A 52 -14.44 11.37 7.98
N SER A 53 -14.79 10.82 6.83
CA SER A 53 -14.72 9.37 6.57
C SER A 53 -13.29 8.85 6.67
N ASP A 54 -12.33 9.55 6.08
CA ASP A 54 -10.90 9.16 6.11
C ASP A 54 -10.37 9.14 7.55
N LEU A 55 -10.70 10.15 8.37
CA LEU A 55 -10.30 10.19 9.78
C LEU A 55 -10.97 9.06 10.60
N LYS A 56 -12.24 8.77 10.36
CA LYS A 56 -12.94 7.65 11.01
C LYS A 56 -12.31 6.31 10.66
N ASN A 57 -11.93 6.11 9.40
CA ASN A 57 -11.24 4.90 8.96
C ASN A 57 -9.89 4.72 9.68
N ILE A 58 -9.10 5.80 9.81
CA ILE A 58 -7.82 5.77 10.52
C ILE A 58 -8.02 5.39 12.00
N ILE A 59 -9.04 5.93 12.66
CA ILE A 59 -9.34 5.59 14.07
C ILE A 59 -9.79 4.13 14.17
N SER A 60 -10.66 3.67 13.29
CA SER A 60 -11.11 2.27 13.27
C SER A 60 -9.96 1.28 13.04
N GLU A 61 -9.04 1.59 12.10
CA GLU A 61 -7.83 0.78 11.89
C GLU A 61 -6.93 0.74 13.15
N TYR A 62 -6.81 1.87 13.84
CA TYR A 62 -6.07 1.93 15.10
C TYR A 62 -6.72 1.12 16.21
N GLU A 63 -8.04 1.22 16.38
CA GLU A 63 -8.80 0.47 17.38
C GLU A 63 -8.70 -1.05 17.12
N GLU A 64 -8.75 -1.47 15.87
CA GLU A 64 -8.53 -2.87 15.47
C GLU A 64 -7.13 -3.35 15.83
N LEU A 65 -6.08 -2.54 15.56
CA LEU A 65 -4.71 -2.87 15.93
C LEU A 65 -4.54 -2.99 17.44
N ASN A 66 -5.16 -2.10 18.20
CA ASN A 66 -5.09 -2.12 19.66
C ASN A 66 -5.82 -3.34 20.26
N SER A 67 -7.00 -3.67 19.72
CA SER A 67 -7.73 -4.88 20.13
C SER A 67 -6.94 -6.15 19.84
N ASN A 68 -6.34 -6.28 18.66
CA ASN A 68 -5.49 -7.42 18.33
C ASN A 68 -4.25 -7.52 19.26
N LEU A 69 -3.71 -6.38 19.69
CA LEU A 69 -2.62 -6.31 20.65
C LEU A 69 -3.04 -6.83 22.03
N GLU A 70 -4.21 -6.41 22.51
CA GLU A 70 -4.80 -6.86 23.79
C GLU A 70 -5.10 -8.37 23.76
N ASP A 71 -5.66 -8.87 22.66
CA ASP A 71 -5.92 -10.30 22.47
C ASP A 71 -4.63 -11.13 22.52
N ILE A 72 -3.56 -10.66 21.89
CA ILE A 72 -2.25 -11.34 21.96
C ILE A 72 -1.66 -11.31 23.37
N GLU A 73 -1.86 -10.23 24.13
CA GLU A 73 -1.44 -10.18 25.53
C GLU A 73 -2.11 -11.24 26.38
N VAL A 74 -3.42 -11.36 26.26
CA VAL A 74 -4.20 -12.37 26.96
C VAL A 74 -3.73 -13.79 26.57
N LEU A 75 -3.47 -14.03 25.27
CA LEU A 75 -2.94 -15.32 24.81
C LEU A 75 -1.56 -15.65 25.38
N ILE A 76 -0.68 -14.64 25.51
CA ILE A 76 0.64 -14.82 26.14
C ILE A 76 0.50 -15.17 27.63
N GLU A 77 -0.39 -14.49 28.36
CA GLU A 77 -0.64 -14.78 29.77
C GLU A 77 -1.15 -16.21 29.96
N LEU A 78 -2.13 -16.64 29.15
CA LEU A 78 -2.66 -18.00 29.18
C LEU A 78 -1.60 -19.06 28.80
N GLY A 79 -0.80 -18.80 27.77
CA GLY A 79 0.27 -19.70 27.34
C GLY A 79 1.38 -19.90 28.36
N LEU A 80 1.65 -18.86 29.19
CA LEU A 80 2.60 -18.96 30.30
C LEU A 80 2.06 -19.80 31.46
N GLU A 81 0.75 -19.84 31.65
CA GLU A 81 0.10 -20.63 32.72
C GLU A 81 -0.04 -22.13 32.36
N GLU A 82 -0.25 -22.45 31.09
CA GLU A 82 -0.58 -23.82 30.63
C GLU A 82 0.63 -24.61 30.10
N GLU A 83 1.79 -23.97 29.85
CA GLU A 83 3.01 -24.56 29.26
C GLU A 83 2.73 -25.36 27.95
N ASP A 84 1.78 -24.88 27.11
CA ASP A 84 1.35 -25.56 25.88
C ASP A 84 2.05 -25.02 24.64
N GLU A 85 2.87 -25.85 23.99
CA GLU A 85 3.58 -25.50 22.74
C GLU A 85 2.64 -25.13 21.58
N SER A 86 1.37 -25.56 21.60
CA SER A 86 0.41 -25.22 20.56
C SER A 86 0.01 -23.74 20.64
N ILE A 87 -0.16 -23.21 21.84
CA ILE A 87 -0.47 -21.81 22.13
C ILE A 87 0.69 -20.92 21.68
N GLU A 88 1.94 -21.34 21.91
CA GLU A 88 3.13 -20.57 21.48
C GLU A 88 3.14 -20.34 19.95
N ARG A 89 2.81 -21.36 19.16
CA ARG A 89 2.73 -21.25 17.68
C ARG A 89 1.62 -20.31 17.22
N ASP A 90 0.48 -20.35 17.90
CA ASP A 90 -0.64 -19.47 17.56
C ASP A 90 -0.33 -18.01 17.92
N ILE A 91 0.36 -17.78 19.04
CA ILE A 91 0.87 -16.45 19.41
C ILE A 91 1.87 -15.93 18.36
N GLU A 92 2.84 -16.75 17.93
CA GLU A 92 3.81 -16.34 16.90
C GLU A 92 3.13 -15.96 15.59
N LYS A 93 2.12 -16.70 15.18
CA LYS A 93 1.34 -16.43 13.98
C LYS A 93 0.53 -15.14 14.10
N SER A 94 -0.09 -14.91 15.26
CA SER A 94 -0.86 -13.69 15.54
C SER A 94 0.05 -12.47 15.60
N ILE A 95 1.22 -12.56 16.22
CA ILE A 95 2.23 -11.50 16.23
C ILE A 95 2.66 -11.15 14.80
N LYS A 96 2.95 -12.14 13.98
CA LYS A 96 3.35 -11.90 12.59
C LYS A 96 2.25 -11.22 11.78
N THR A 97 1.02 -11.66 11.94
CA THR A 97 -0.14 -11.01 11.28
C THR A 97 -0.31 -9.56 11.72
N LEU A 98 -0.07 -9.27 13.01
CA LEU A 98 -0.11 -7.91 13.54
C LEU A 98 1.04 -7.05 13.02
N GLU A 99 2.26 -7.60 12.91
CA GLU A 99 3.41 -6.92 12.31
C GLU A 99 3.11 -6.48 10.86
N ASP A 100 2.58 -7.40 10.05
CA ASP A 100 2.21 -7.12 8.66
C ASP A 100 1.14 -6.01 8.57
N LYS A 101 0.13 -6.03 9.43
CA LYS A 101 -0.90 -4.97 9.50
C LYS A 101 -0.33 -3.62 9.94
N ILE A 102 0.53 -3.60 10.96
CA ILE A 102 1.18 -2.37 11.43
C ILE A 102 2.01 -1.74 10.31
N ASP A 103 2.76 -2.54 9.56
CA ASP A 103 3.58 -2.04 8.45
C ASP A 103 2.71 -1.48 7.32
N GLU A 104 1.56 -2.06 7.02
CA GLU A 104 0.58 -1.51 6.08
C GLU A 104 0.05 -0.14 6.54
N VAL A 105 -0.34 -0.02 7.81
CA VAL A 105 -0.85 1.25 8.37
C VAL A 105 0.25 2.31 8.43
N LYS A 106 1.51 1.94 8.73
CA LYS A 106 2.65 2.86 8.66
C LYS A 106 2.81 3.45 7.26
N ILE A 107 2.77 2.62 6.23
CA ILE A 107 2.88 3.10 4.85
C ILE A 107 1.76 4.10 4.55
N LYS A 108 0.51 3.78 4.91
CA LYS A 108 -0.63 4.70 4.73
C LYS A 108 -0.42 6.04 5.44
N THR A 109 0.15 6.05 6.66
CA THR A 109 0.40 7.29 7.41
C THR A 109 1.53 8.15 6.83
N LEU A 110 2.46 7.57 6.07
CA LEU A 110 3.51 8.30 5.35
C LEU A 110 2.99 9.01 4.09
N LEU A 111 1.80 8.63 3.58
CA LEU A 111 1.20 9.18 2.38
C LEU A 111 0.39 10.46 2.69
N ASN A 112 1.08 11.49 3.20
CA ASN A 112 0.48 12.78 3.62
C ASN A 112 0.72 13.92 2.60
N GLY A 113 1.26 13.64 1.43
CA GLY A 113 1.51 14.64 0.39
C GLY A 113 0.19 15.13 -0.23
N LYS A 114 0.19 16.40 -0.67
CA LYS A 114 -0.98 17.08 -1.28
C LYS A 114 -1.69 16.27 -2.37
N TYR A 115 -0.95 15.45 -3.11
CA TYR A 115 -1.44 14.67 -4.25
C TYR A 115 -1.51 13.17 -3.97
N ASP A 116 -1.08 12.72 -2.78
CA ASP A 116 -0.96 11.29 -2.47
C ASP A 116 -2.30 10.56 -2.55
N VAL A 117 -3.40 11.22 -2.21
CA VAL A 117 -4.77 10.66 -2.26
C VAL A 117 -5.32 10.46 -3.68
N ASN A 118 -4.65 11.03 -4.70
CA ASN A 118 -5.15 11.02 -6.06
C ASN A 118 -4.94 9.67 -6.76
N ASN A 119 -5.67 9.49 -7.86
CA ASN A 119 -5.40 8.44 -8.84
C ASN A 119 -4.02 8.66 -9.48
N ALA A 120 -3.41 7.60 -9.99
CA ALA A 120 -2.13 7.65 -10.68
C ALA A 120 -2.26 7.38 -12.17
N VAL A 121 -1.48 8.09 -12.97
CA VAL A 121 -1.18 7.71 -14.35
C VAL A 121 0.22 7.16 -14.37
N LEU A 122 0.37 5.90 -14.75
CA LEU A 122 1.63 5.17 -14.78
C LEU A 122 2.00 4.87 -16.23
N SER A 123 3.17 5.36 -16.66
CA SER A 123 3.73 5.08 -17.99
C SER A 123 4.95 4.20 -17.87
N ILE A 124 4.99 3.10 -18.61
CA ILE A 124 6.11 2.16 -18.67
C ILE A 124 6.64 2.16 -20.10
N ASN A 125 7.92 2.44 -20.27
CA ASN A 125 8.55 2.52 -21.57
C ASN A 125 9.79 1.62 -21.61
N ALA A 126 9.88 0.74 -22.62
CA ALA A 126 11.08 -0.04 -22.88
C ALA A 126 12.23 0.91 -23.26
N GLY A 127 13.35 0.79 -22.55
CA GLY A 127 14.57 1.56 -22.81
C GLY A 127 15.58 0.78 -23.63
N THR A 128 16.85 0.96 -23.31
CA THR A 128 17.96 0.26 -23.98
C THR A 128 17.94 -1.23 -23.64
N GLY A 129 18.09 -2.09 -24.65
CA GLY A 129 18.13 -3.56 -24.47
C GLY A 129 17.35 -4.35 -25.51
N GLY A 130 16.75 -3.67 -26.51
CA GLY A 130 16.00 -4.34 -27.59
C GLY A 130 14.84 -5.20 -27.09
N LEU A 131 14.70 -6.42 -27.61
CA LEU A 131 13.64 -7.38 -27.22
C LEU A 131 13.67 -7.70 -25.71
N ASP A 132 14.85 -7.79 -25.09
CA ASP A 132 14.95 -8.00 -23.64
C ASP A 132 14.35 -6.84 -22.83
N ALA A 133 14.51 -5.59 -23.28
CA ALA A 133 13.90 -4.43 -22.61
C ALA A 133 12.36 -4.44 -22.78
N GLN A 134 11.85 -4.84 -23.93
CA GLN A 134 10.42 -4.93 -24.19
C GLN A 134 9.76 -6.05 -23.39
N ASP A 135 10.41 -7.21 -23.29
CA ASP A 135 9.94 -8.30 -22.42
C ASP A 135 10.01 -7.91 -20.94
N CYS A 136 11.07 -7.21 -20.53
CA CYS A 136 11.17 -6.65 -19.18
C CYS A 136 10.02 -5.68 -18.90
N ALA A 137 9.69 -4.77 -19.82
CA ALA A 137 8.56 -3.84 -19.67
C ALA A 137 7.23 -4.59 -19.50
N GLN A 138 7.03 -5.70 -20.21
CA GLN A 138 5.87 -6.56 -20.03
C GLN A 138 5.85 -7.27 -18.67
N MET A 139 7.01 -7.66 -18.14
CA MET A 139 7.12 -8.23 -16.79
C MET A 139 6.76 -7.19 -15.72
N ILE A 140 7.26 -5.96 -15.85
CA ILE A 140 6.96 -4.84 -14.95
C ILE A 140 5.47 -4.48 -15.03
N LEU A 141 4.87 -4.44 -16.21
CA LEU A 141 3.44 -4.26 -16.38
C LEU A 141 2.64 -5.30 -15.58
N ARG A 142 2.98 -6.58 -15.72
CA ARG A 142 2.30 -7.66 -14.97
C ARG A 142 2.47 -7.51 -13.46
N MET A 143 3.63 -7.04 -13.00
CA MET A 143 3.90 -6.77 -11.58
C MET A 143 2.93 -5.71 -11.06
N TYR A 144 2.83 -4.56 -11.73
CA TYR A 144 1.93 -3.47 -11.29
C TYR A 144 0.46 -3.83 -11.41
N LEU A 145 0.06 -4.60 -12.43
CA LEU A 145 -1.33 -5.07 -12.53
C LEU A 145 -1.70 -5.99 -11.35
N ARG A 146 -0.82 -6.90 -10.96
CA ARG A 146 -1.04 -7.78 -9.80
C ARG A 146 -1.06 -7.01 -8.50
N TRP A 147 -0.15 -6.06 -8.34
CA TRP A 147 -0.12 -5.19 -7.17
C TRP A 147 -1.41 -4.36 -7.06
N ALA A 148 -1.89 -3.80 -8.15
CA ALA A 148 -3.13 -3.05 -8.19
C ALA A 148 -4.35 -3.92 -7.83
N ASP A 149 -4.41 -5.15 -8.33
CA ASP A 149 -5.46 -6.13 -8.01
C ASP A 149 -5.47 -6.49 -6.52
N GLN A 150 -4.29 -6.78 -5.96
CA GLN A 150 -4.13 -7.08 -4.53
C GLN A 150 -4.57 -5.93 -3.60
N ASN A 151 -4.40 -4.69 -4.06
CA ASN A 151 -4.80 -3.48 -3.34
C ASN A 151 -6.20 -2.98 -3.73
N ASN A 152 -6.99 -3.76 -4.48
CA ASN A 152 -8.34 -3.43 -4.95
C ASN A 152 -8.40 -2.13 -5.78
N PHE A 153 -7.33 -1.77 -6.48
CA PHE A 153 -7.31 -0.63 -7.40
C PHE A 153 -7.93 -1.02 -8.75
N LYS A 154 -8.70 -0.10 -9.33
CA LYS A 154 -9.21 -0.25 -10.70
C LYS A 154 -8.17 0.23 -11.69
N VAL A 155 -7.79 -0.63 -12.64
CA VAL A 155 -6.80 -0.29 -13.67
C VAL A 155 -7.48 -0.17 -15.03
N LYS A 156 -7.20 0.94 -15.73
CA LYS A 156 -7.62 1.16 -17.11
C LYS A 156 -6.40 1.43 -17.97
N THR A 157 -6.19 0.62 -19.02
CA THR A 157 -5.17 0.91 -20.02
C THR A 157 -5.64 2.07 -20.88
N LEU A 158 -4.85 3.14 -20.94
CA LEU A 158 -5.11 4.33 -21.75
C LEU A 158 -4.50 4.18 -23.14
N ASP A 159 -3.28 3.65 -23.19
CA ASP A 159 -2.54 3.41 -24.43
C ASP A 159 -1.59 2.22 -24.25
N MET A 160 -1.33 1.46 -25.32
CA MET A 160 -0.37 0.36 -25.31
C MET A 160 0.17 0.08 -26.69
N ILE A 161 1.49 0.07 -26.82
CA ILE A 161 2.21 -0.28 -28.04
C ILE A 161 2.96 -1.59 -27.78
N SER A 162 2.46 -2.68 -28.37
CA SER A 162 3.10 -4.00 -28.33
C SER A 162 4.13 -4.15 -29.46
N ASP A 163 5.11 -5.01 -29.24
CA ASP A 163 6.02 -5.43 -30.29
C ASP A 163 5.54 -6.78 -30.88
N PRO A 164 5.65 -6.99 -32.20
CA PRO A 164 5.24 -8.25 -32.82
C PRO A 164 6.07 -9.45 -32.40
N GLU A 165 7.33 -9.24 -32.02
CA GLU A 165 8.26 -10.33 -31.66
C GLU A 165 8.18 -10.69 -30.19
N ALA A 166 8.23 -9.69 -29.29
CA ALA A 166 8.13 -9.92 -27.86
C ALA A 166 7.85 -8.64 -27.08
N GLY A 167 7.01 -8.75 -26.04
CA GLY A 167 6.84 -7.72 -25.04
C GLY A 167 6.08 -6.48 -25.51
N ILE A 168 6.33 -5.37 -24.83
CA ILE A 168 5.71 -4.07 -25.08
C ILE A 168 6.77 -2.97 -25.23
N LYS A 169 6.54 -2.03 -26.15
CA LYS A 169 7.35 -0.82 -26.30
C LYS A 169 6.97 0.22 -25.26
N SER A 170 5.70 0.43 -25.09
CA SER A 170 5.17 1.35 -24.08
C SER A 170 3.76 0.96 -23.66
N VAL A 171 3.40 1.36 -22.44
CA VAL A 171 2.03 1.29 -21.94
C VAL A 171 1.78 2.43 -20.99
N THR A 172 0.57 2.99 -21.03
CA THR A 172 0.09 4.00 -20.10
C THR A 172 -1.18 3.48 -19.43
N LEU A 173 -1.17 3.45 -18.10
CA LEU A 173 -2.25 2.97 -17.25
C LEU A 173 -2.82 4.10 -16.42
N LEU A 174 -4.13 4.14 -16.26
CA LEU A 174 -4.81 4.91 -15.20
C LEU A 174 -5.14 3.94 -14.07
N ILE A 175 -4.55 4.19 -12.90
CA ILE A 175 -4.75 3.40 -11.68
C ILE A 175 -5.61 4.23 -10.72
N GLN A 176 -6.82 3.74 -10.43
CA GLN A 176 -7.83 4.46 -9.68
C GLN A 176 -8.05 3.80 -8.31
N GLY A 177 -7.91 4.60 -7.27
CA GLY A 177 -8.14 4.21 -5.89
C GLY A 177 -7.49 5.19 -4.92
N THR A 178 -7.88 5.13 -3.67
CA THR A 178 -7.35 6.01 -2.62
C THR A 178 -5.85 5.79 -2.45
N ASN A 179 -5.08 6.87 -2.49
CA ASN A 179 -3.62 6.87 -2.36
C ASN A 179 -2.85 6.18 -3.50
N ALA A 180 -3.47 5.89 -4.65
CA ALA A 180 -2.78 5.23 -5.76
C ALA A 180 -1.51 6.00 -6.21
N TYR A 181 -1.59 7.33 -6.31
CA TYR A 181 -0.43 8.17 -6.63
C TYR A 181 0.61 8.14 -5.49
N GLY A 182 0.18 8.19 -4.25
CA GLY A 182 1.06 8.16 -3.08
C GLY A 182 1.96 6.93 -3.06
N TYR A 183 1.41 5.75 -3.34
CA TYR A 183 2.15 4.51 -3.44
C TYR A 183 3.12 4.49 -4.63
N LEU A 184 2.67 4.97 -5.78
CA LEU A 184 3.41 4.82 -7.04
C LEU A 184 4.44 5.92 -7.32
N LYS A 185 4.33 7.08 -6.67
CA LYS A 185 5.25 8.22 -6.91
C LYS A 185 6.73 7.88 -6.71
N SER A 186 7.03 6.95 -5.79
CA SER A 186 8.40 6.50 -5.51
C SER A 186 8.94 5.47 -6.52
N GLU A 187 8.07 4.90 -7.34
CA GLU A 187 8.46 3.96 -8.40
C GLU A 187 9.00 4.67 -9.65
N LYS A 188 8.81 5.99 -9.74
CA LYS A 188 9.32 6.79 -10.84
C LYS A 188 10.83 6.67 -10.97
N GLY A 189 11.29 6.19 -12.13
CA GLY A 189 12.71 6.04 -12.41
C GLY A 189 13.02 5.01 -13.47
N VAL A 190 14.29 4.60 -13.53
CA VAL A 190 14.77 3.60 -14.47
C VAL A 190 14.99 2.27 -13.75
N HIS A 191 14.21 1.28 -14.14
CA HIS A 191 14.33 -0.10 -13.67
C HIS A 191 15.35 -0.85 -14.50
N ARG A 192 16.28 -1.54 -13.83
CA ARG A 192 17.35 -2.31 -14.46
C ARG A 192 17.14 -3.79 -14.23
N ILE A 193 17.16 -4.58 -15.31
CA ILE A 193 17.21 -6.03 -15.24
C ILE A 193 18.53 -6.57 -15.76
N VAL A 194 19.09 -7.58 -15.08
CA VAL A 194 20.29 -8.31 -15.51
C VAL A 194 19.96 -9.79 -15.45
N ARG A 195 19.88 -10.42 -16.63
CA ARG A 195 19.54 -11.86 -16.74
C ARG A 195 20.23 -12.48 -17.95
N ILE A 196 20.23 -13.81 -18.04
CA ILE A 196 20.52 -14.51 -19.28
C ILE A 196 19.35 -14.24 -20.22
N SER A 197 19.64 -13.72 -21.43
CA SER A 197 18.61 -13.38 -22.42
C SER A 197 17.96 -14.65 -22.97
N PRO A 198 16.63 -14.77 -22.97
CA PRO A 198 15.93 -15.85 -23.66
C PRO A 198 15.93 -15.66 -25.19
N PHE A 199 16.34 -14.49 -25.69
CA PHE A 199 16.39 -14.13 -27.11
C PHE A 199 17.80 -14.26 -27.68
N ASP A 200 18.83 -14.54 -26.86
CA ASP A 200 20.22 -14.73 -27.29
C ASP A 200 20.64 -16.20 -27.14
N ALA A 201 20.81 -16.88 -28.25
CA ALA A 201 21.25 -18.26 -28.28
C ALA A 201 22.66 -18.49 -27.69
N SER A 202 23.47 -17.43 -27.52
CA SER A 202 24.81 -17.51 -26.94
C SER A 202 24.81 -17.69 -25.41
N GLY A 203 23.64 -17.55 -24.76
CA GLY A 203 23.49 -17.71 -23.30
C GLY A 203 24.20 -16.64 -22.48
N LYS A 204 24.51 -15.49 -23.06
CA LYS A 204 25.16 -14.39 -22.34
C LYS A 204 24.21 -13.61 -21.48
N ARG A 205 24.75 -12.99 -20.42
CA ARG A 205 24.00 -12.06 -19.58
C ARG A 205 23.84 -10.72 -20.29
N HIS A 206 22.61 -10.26 -20.36
CA HIS A 206 22.23 -8.96 -20.92
C HIS A 206 21.74 -8.03 -19.81
N THR A 207 21.94 -6.74 -20.02
CA THR A 207 21.41 -5.69 -19.16
C THR A 207 20.41 -4.88 -19.97
N SER A 208 19.19 -4.75 -19.45
CA SER A 208 18.11 -3.99 -20.07
C SER A 208 17.53 -2.98 -19.10
N PHE A 209 16.99 -1.91 -19.64
CA PHE A 209 16.43 -0.82 -18.87
C PHE A 209 14.99 -0.55 -19.27
N VAL A 210 14.16 -0.17 -18.29
CA VAL A 210 12.76 0.23 -18.49
C VAL A 210 12.52 1.50 -17.68
N SER A 211 11.98 2.52 -18.31
CA SER A 211 11.54 3.74 -17.61
C SER A 211 10.11 3.56 -17.09
N VAL A 212 9.90 3.99 -15.87
CA VAL A 212 8.60 4.08 -15.22
C VAL A 212 8.40 5.54 -14.79
N ASP A 213 7.29 6.17 -15.24
CA ASP A 213 6.93 7.56 -15.00
C ASP A 213 5.49 7.68 -14.53
#